data_7219981b8dda4173acd044cc76e25ce1
#
_entry.id   7219981b8dda4173acd044cc76e25ce1
#
_cell.length_a   1.000
_cell.length_b   1.000
_cell.length_c   1.000
_cell.angle_alpha   90.00
_cell.angle_beta   90.00
_cell.angle_gamma   90.00
#
_symmetry.space_group_name_H-M   'P 1'
#
loop_
_entity.id
_entity.type
_entity.pdbx_description
1 polymer ?
#
loop_
_entity_poly.entity_id
_entity_poly.type
_entity_poly.pdbx_seq_one_letter_code
_entity_poly.pdbx_strand_id
1 'polypeptide(L)'
;MRFESFDFAPEILRAVSECGYQEMTPVQQQAIPTIRRGSDVLASAQTGTGKTAAFALPILQRLVDNPAPAQPSNARVLILTPTRELAAQVASNINDFAKYLDISVLTLVGGGKQDVQARKLKAGAHIIVATPGRLLEHLTACNLSLSGVETLVLDEADRILDMGFSADVQQILQAVSKTRQNLLFSATFSDAVKKLANLMLDRPQIISVNKQNSTADTVSHTVYPVEQKRKRELLSELIGKQNWQQVLVFASTRESCDVLVEELNLDGIKSAVVHGEKAQGSRRRALREFMEGKVRVLVATEVAARGLDIPDLQYVVNYDLPFLAEDYVHRIG
;
A
#
# COMPACT_ATOMS: atom_id res chain seq x y z
N MET A 1 -18.89 14.85 4.37
CA MET A 1 -18.16 16.15 4.48
C MET A 1 -17.32 16.30 3.23
N ARG A 2 -17.30 17.48 2.62
CA ARG A 2 -16.54 17.73 1.37
C ARG A 2 -15.14 18.25 1.65
N PHE A 3 -14.22 18.09 0.69
CA PHE A 3 -12.83 18.54 0.83
C PHE A 3 -12.70 20.07 0.89
N GLU A 4 -13.63 20.81 0.26
CA GLU A 4 -13.68 22.28 0.31
C GLU A 4 -13.98 22.84 1.70
N SER A 5 -14.50 22.02 2.63
CA SER A 5 -14.70 22.46 4.02
C SER A 5 -13.41 22.55 4.83
N PHE A 6 -12.28 22.07 4.27
CA PHE A 6 -10.96 22.24 4.83
C PHE A 6 -10.20 23.28 4.02
N ASP A 7 -9.44 24.10 4.70
CA ASP A 7 -8.62 25.16 4.11
C ASP A 7 -7.38 24.55 3.40
N PHE A 8 -7.63 23.91 2.26
CA PHE A 8 -6.61 23.41 1.36
C PHE A 8 -6.33 24.42 0.25
N ALA A 9 -5.08 24.46 -0.22
CA ALA A 9 -4.71 25.26 -1.38
C ALA A 9 -5.58 24.91 -2.60
N PRO A 10 -5.94 25.89 -3.44
CA PRO A 10 -6.78 25.68 -4.62
C PRO A 10 -6.23 24.59 -5.56
N GLU A 11 -4.90 24.49 -5.68
CA GLU A 11 -4.18 23.50 -6.47
C GLU A 11 -4.43 22.08 -5.98
N ILE A 12 -4.49 21.89 -4.65
CA ILE A 12 -4.80 20.59 -4.03
C ILE A 12 -6.27 20.24 -4.27
N LEU A 13 -7.19 21.17 -4.02
CA LEU A 13 -8.62 20.95 -4.23
C LEU A 13 -8.94 20.59 -5.68
N ARG A 14 -8.30 21.29 -6.63
CA ARG A 14 -8.43 20.99 -8.04
C ARG A 14 -7.95 19.57 -8.37
N ALA A 15 -6.77 19.19 -7.89
CA ALA A 15 -6.22 17.85 -8.12
C ALA A 15 -7.10 16.75 -7.52
N VAL A 16 -7.60 16.95 -6.30
CA VAL A 16 -8.52 16.03 -5.61
C VAL A 16 -9.82 15.84 -6.40
N SER A 17 -10.40 16.94 -6.93
CA SER A 17 -11.61 16.89 -7.76
C SER A 17 -11.37 16.13 -9.08
N GLU A 18 -10.22 16.36 -9.75
CA GLU A 18 -9.85 15.64 -10.97
C GLU A 18 -9.63 14.14 -10.74
N CYS A 19 -9.20 13.75 -9.53
CA CYS A 19 -9.10 12.35 -9.11
C CYS A 19 -10.47 11.71 -8.77
N GLY A 20 -11.58 12.45 -8.87
CA GLY A 20 -12.93 11.95 -8.62
C GLY A 20 -13.34 11.90 -7.14
N TYR A 21 -12.56 12.50 -6.24
CA TYR A 21 -12.89 12.57 -4.83
C TYR A 21 -13.92 13.68 -4.58
N GLN A 22 -15.15 13.30 -4.23
CA GLN A 22 -16.24 14.24 -3.94
C GLN A 22 -16.49 14.42 -2.45
N GLU A 23 -16.53 13.31 -1.71
CA GLU A 23 -16.79 13.28 -0.28
C GLU A 23 -15.68 12.57 0.48
N MET A 24 -15.40 13.07 1.68
CA MET A 24 -14.40 12.47 2.55
C MET A 24 -14.91 11.18 3.18
N THR A 25 -14.06 10.19 3.20
CA THR A 25 -14.28 8.96 3.97
C THR A 25 -14.16 9.24 5.48
N PRO A 26 -14.70 8.36 6.35
CA PRO A 26 -14.62 8.54 7.79
C PRO A 26 -13.19 8.68 8.34
N VAL A 27 -12.20 7.96 7.76
CA VAL A 27 -10.79 8.09 8.17
C VAL A 27 -10.23 9.45 7.77
N GLN A 28 -10.57 9.96 6.59
CA GLN A 28 -10.13 11.29 6.13
C GLN A 28 -10.69 12.40 7.00
N GLN A 29 -11.98 12.32 7.36
CA GLN A 29 -12.64 13.33 8.22
C GLN A 29 -11.98 13.47 9.59
N GLN A 30 -11.45 12.38 10.15
CA GLN A 30 -10.80 12.38 11.47
C GLN A 30 -9.30 12.65 11.37
N ALA A 31 -8.60 12.05 10.38
CA ALA A 31 -7.15 12.14 10.29
C ALA A 31 -6.68 13.50 9.75
N ILE A 32 -7.31 14.03 8.71
CA ILE A 32 -6.87 15.28 8.08
C ILE A 32 -6.75 16.44 9.09
N PRO A 33 -7.78 16.78 9.86
CA PRO A 33 -7.67 17.89 10.81
C PRO A 33 -6.66 17.60 11.94
N THR A 34 -6.50 16.34 12.33
CA THR A 34 -5.56 15.93 13.37
C THR A 34 -4.12 16.08 12.90
N ILE A 35 -3.83 15.62 11.68
CA ILE A 35 -2.50 15.74 11.07
C ILE A 35 -2.15 17.22 10.82
N ARG A 36 -3.08 18.04 10.36
CA ARG A 36 -2.85 19.48 10.17
C ARG A 36 -2.49 20.21 11.46
N ARG A 37 -3.02 19.79 12.61
CA ARG A 37 -2.65 20.33 13.93
C ARG A 37 -1.25 19.91 14.41
N GLY A 38 -0.56 19.02 13.68
CA GLY A 38 0.77 18.56 14.03
C GLY A 38 0.77 17.41 15.06
N SER A 39 -0.38 16.85 15.42
CA SER A 39 -0.45 15.72 16.38
C SER A 39 -0.02 14.42 15.71
N ASP A 40 0.62 13.54 16.48
CA ASP A 40 0.86 12.15 16.06
C ASP A 40 -0.47 11.40 15.94
N VAL A 41 -0.54 10.47 14.99
CA VAL A 41 -1.75 9.70 14.70
C VAL A 41 -1.46 8.21 14.71
N LEU A 42 -2.34 7.47 15.38
CA LEU A 42 -2.47 6.03 15.27
C LEU A 42 -3.83 5.70 14.65
N ALA A 43 -3.85 5.34 13.38
CA ALA A 43 -5.09 5.09 12.65
C ALA A 43 -5.28 3.61 12.33
N SER A 44 -6.43 3.05 12.74
CA SER A 44 -6.92 1.76 12.27
C SER A 44 -7.88 1.96 11.13
N ALA A 45 -7.49 1.52 9.96
CA ALA A 45 -8.33 1.59 8.77
C ALA A 45 -7.91 0.53 7.74
N GLN A 46 -8.88 -0.16 7.16
CA GLN A 46 -8.65 -1.18 6.13
C GLN A 46 -8.13 -0.57 4.82
N THR A 47 -7.63 -1.42 3.92
CA THR A 47 -7.29 -1.04 2.53
C THR A 47 -8.55 -0.51 1.83
N GLY A 48 -8.40 0.41 0.87
CA GLY A 48 -9.55 0.98 0.15
C GLY A 48 -10.36 2.04 0.91
N THR A 49 -10.06 2.32 2.18
CA THR A 49 -10.79 3.35 2.97
C THR A 49 -10.34 4.78 2.71
N GLY A 50 -9.36 4.98 1.82
CA GLY A 50 -8.82 6.30 1.49
C GLY A 50 -7.72 6.81 2.43
N LYS A 51 -6.97 5.91 3.10
CA LYS A 51 -5.83 6.23 3.99
C LYS A 51 -4.80 7.12 3.32
N THR A 52 -4.44 6.82 2.06
CA THR A 52 -3.42 7.59 1.34
C THR A 52 -3.79 9.06 1.25
N ALA A 53 -5.00 9.41 0.87
CA ALA A 53 -5.45 10.79 0.86
C ALA A 53 -5.54 11.39 2.28
N ALA A 54 -5.87 10.57 3.29
CA ALA A 54 -5.97 11.01 4.68
C ALA A 54 -4.65 11.55 5.23
N PHE A 55 -3.49 10.98 4.83
CA PHE A 55 -2.19 11.52 5.23
C PHE A 55 -1.55 12.41 4.16
N ALA A 56 -1.73 12.11 2.87
CA ALA A 56 -1.04 12.84 1.81
C ALA A 56 -1.53 14.28 1.70
N LEU A 57 -2.84 14.53 1.73
CA LEU A 57 -3.40 15.87 1.57
C LEU A 57 -2.94 16.85 2.65
N PRO A 58 -3.00 16.53 3.96
CA PRO A 58 -2.50 17.44 4.99
C PRO A 58 -0.97 17.61 4.95
N ILE A 59 -0.22 16.59 4.51
CA ILE A 59 1.24 16.68 4.30
C ILE A 59 1.54 17.64 3.14
N LEU A 60 0.86 17.50 2.00
CA LEU A 60 1.02 18.40 0.86
C LEU A 60 0.67 19.84 1.24
N GLN A 61 -0.42 20.06 1.98
CA GLN A 61 -0.76 21.39 2.47
C GLN A 61 0.34 21.97 3.35
N ARG A 62 0.93 21.20 4.26
CA ARG A 62 2.04 21.67 5.09
C ARG A 62 3.26 22.06 4.25
N LEU A 63 3.56 21.32 3.20
CA LEU A 63 4.66 21.67 2.29
C LEU A 63 4.37 22.95 1.51
N VAL A 64 3.11 23.22 1.16
CA VAL A 64 2.66 24.47 0.53
C VAL A 64 2.72 25.63 1.51
N ASP A 65 2.27 25.44 2.76
CA ASP A 65 2.30 26.47 3.80
C ASP A 65 3.74 26.87 4.20
N ASN A 66 4.69 25.93 4.06
CA ASN A 66 6.10 26.10 4.39
C ASN A 66 6.98 25.71 3.19
N PRO A 67 6.99 26.51 2.12
CA PRO A 67 7.73 26.18 0.93
C PRO A 67 9.24 26.18 1.18
N ALA A 68 9.91 25.15 0.71
CA ALA A 68 11.35 25.04 0.71
C ALA A 68 11.80 24.20 -0.49
N PRO A 69 12.93 24.50 -1.12
CA PRO A 69 13.42 23.70 -2.24
C PRO A 69 13.79 22.28 -1.78
N ALA A 70 13.65 21.32 -2.69
CA ALA A 70 14.11 19.96 -2.47
C ALA A 70 15.61 19.94 -2.17
N GLN A 71 16.00 19.33 -1.06
CA GLN A 71 17.41 19.27 -0.63
C GLN A 71 18.09 18.02 -1.21
N PRO A 72 19.30 18.14 -1.76
CA PRO A 72 20.07 16.99 -2.21
C PRO A 72 20.26 15.98 -1.07
N SER A 73 20.02 14.71 -1.37
CA SER A 73 20.17 13.59 -0.43
C SER A 73 19.45 13.76 0.90
N ASN A 74 18.36 14.53 0.93
CA ASN A 74 17.52 14.74 2.11
C ASN A 74 16.07 14.91 1.68
N ALA A 75 15.13 14.60 2.58
CA ALA A 75 13.71 14.82 2.34
C ALA A 75 13.03 15.33 3.60
N ARG A 76 11.93 16.06 3.42
CA ARG A 76 11.11 16.56 4.53
C ARG A 76 10.07 15.53 4.98
N VAL A 77 9.68 14.63 4.08
CA VAL A 77 8.67 13.61 4.35
C VAL A 77 9.21 12.23 3.97
N LEU A 78 9.08 11.28 4.89
CA LEU A 78 9.39 9.87 4.67
C LEU A 78 8.13 9.04 4.88
N ILE A 79 7.80 8.22 3.88
CA ILE A 79 6.68 7.29 3.93
C ILE A 79 7.25 5.87 3.76
N LEU A 80 7.04 5.01 4.75
CA LEU A 80 7.43 3.61 4.70
C LEU A 80 6.22 2.74 4.35
N THR A 81 6.44 1.83 3.42
CA THR A 81 5.43 0.85 2.96
C THR A 81 6.03 -0.54 2.92
N PRO A 82 5.26 -1.62 3.15
CA PRO A 82 5.78 -2.99 3.19
C PRO A 82 6.27 -3.48 1.82
N THR A 83 5.65 -3.06 0.74
CA THR A 83 5.88 -3.62 -0.60
C THR A 83 6.24 -2.54 -1.62
N ARG A 84 6.91 -2.99 -2.70
CA ARG A 84 7.29 -2.12 -3.83
C ARG A 84 6.06 -1.60 -4.58
N GLU A 85 5.05 -2.43 -4.69
CA GLU A 85 3.79 -2.16 -5.36
C GLU A 85 3.04 -1.05 -4.63
N LEU A 86 2.89 -1.19 -3.30
CA LEU A 86 2.25 -0.16 -2.47
C LEU A 86 3.06 1.14 -2.48
N ALA A 87 4.40 1.07 -2.43
CA ALA A 87 5.24 2.27 -2.55
C ALA A 87 4.98 3.01 -3.87
N ALA A 88 4.88 2.27 -4.98
CA ALA A 88 4.61 2.86 -6.28
C ALA A 88 3.20 3.47 -6.35
N GLN A 89 2.20 2.81 -5.78
CA GLN A 89 0.82 3.29 -5.72
C GLN A 89 0.70 4.55 -4.87
N VAL A 90 1.27 4.54 -3.65
CA VAL A 90 1.29 5.71 -2.76
C VAL A 90 1.98 6.89 -3.44
N ALA A 91 3.13 6.66 -4.08
CA ALA A 91 3.83 7.72 -4.80
C ALA A 91 3.03 8.24 -6.00
N SER A 92 2.32 7.37 -6.74
CA SER A 92 1.43 7.78 -7.83
C SER A 92 0.31 8.67 -7.31
N ASN A 93 -0.40 8.24 -6.27
CA ASN A 93 -1.50 9.00 -5.68
C ASN A 93 -1.02 10.38 -5.17
N ILE A 94 0.17 10.44 -4.54
CA ILE A 94 0.72 11.71 -4.09
C ILE A 94 1.07 12.62 -5.27
N ASN A 95 1.62 12.09 -6.36
CA ASN A 95 1.90 12.86 -7.57
C ASN A 95 0.60 13.38 -8.21
N ASP A 96 -0.47 12.59 -8.21
CA ASP A 96 -1.77 13.00 -8.72
C ASP A 96 -2.36 14.15 -7.88
N PHE A 97 -2.26 14.07 -6.54
CA PHE A 97 -2.68 15.15 -5.64
C PHE A 97 -1.78 16.38 -5.71
N ALA A 98 -0.49 16.21 -6.00
CA ALA A 98 0.49 17.28 -6.13
C ALA A 98 0.63 17.83 -7.56
N LYS A 99 -0.24 17.43 -8.49
CA LYS A 99 -0.15 17.71 -9.94
C LYS A 99 0.10 19.20 -10.28
N TYR A 100 -0.40 20.10 -9.46
CA TYR A 100 -0.30 21.55 -9.65
C TYR A 100 0.65 22.23 -8.65
N LEU A 101 1.44 21.44 -7.92
CA LEU A 101 2.40 21.89 -6.92
C LEU A 101 3.84 21.62 -7.40
N ASP A 102 4.77 22.47 -6.99
CA ASP A 102 6.21 22.21 -7.18
C ASP A 102 6.73 21.29 -6.07
N ILE A 103 6.21 20.06 -6.02
CA ILE A 103 6.58 19.05 -5.03
C ILE A 103 7.07 17.79 -5.75
N SER A 104 8.30 17.39 -5.45
CA SER A 104 8.92 16.19 -6.01
C SER A 104 8.79 14.99 -5.09
N VAL A 105 8.40 13.84 -5.67
CA VAL A 105 8.26 12.56 -4.98
C VAL A 105 9.24 11.55 -5.55
N LEU A 106 9.99 10.88 -4.69
CA LEU A 106 10.95 9.84 -5.07
C LEU A 106 10.60 8.52 -4.41
N THR A 107 10.60 7.45 -5.23
CA THR A 107 10.37 6.08 -4.73
C THR A 107 11.68 5.32 -4.59
N LEU A 108 11.95 4.76 -3.40
CA LEU A 108 13.10 3.93 -3.09
C LEU A 108 12.66 2.50 -2.78
N VAL A 109 12.76 1.62 -3.77
CA VAL A 109 12.32 0.23 -3.65
C VAL A 109 13.35 -0.74 -4.23
N GLY A 110 13.40 -1.95 -3.68
CA GLY A 110 14.28 -3.00 -4.19
C GLY A 110 13.97 -3.40 -5.64
N GLY A 111 14.87 -4.17 -6.27
CA GLY A 111 14.72 -4.66 -7.66
C GLY A 111 15.07 -3.65 -8.76
N GLY A 112 15.25 -2.37 -8.44
CA GLY A 112 15.83 -1.38 -9.32
C GLY A 112 17.35 -1.21 -9.10
N LYS A 113 18.04 -0.59 -10.06
CA LYS A 113 19.47 -0.27 -9.91
C LYS A 113 19.66 0.81 -8.84
N GLN A 114 20.45 0.50 -7.82
CA GLN A 114 20.73 1.41 -6.70
C GLN A 114 21.36 2.72 -7.15
N ASP A 115 22.29 2.67 -8.10
CA ASP A 115 22.95 3.87 -8.65
C ASP A 115 21.99 4.86 -9.32
N VAL A 116 20.93 4.34 -9.95
CA VAL A 116 19.89 5.20 -10.55
C VAL A 116 19.11 5.94 -9.46
N GLN A 117 18.76 5.24 -8.37
CA GLN A 117 18.11 5.85 -7.22
C GLN A 117 19.02 6.85 -6.51
N ALA A 118 20.31 6.51 -6.34
CA ALA A 118 21.30 7.42 -5.75
C ALA A 118 21.46 8.72 -6.56
N ARG A 119 21.46 8.65 -7.89
CA ARG A 119 21.48 9.85 -8.75
C ARG A 119 20.23 10.72 -8.57
N LYS A 120 19.05 10.09 -8.44
CA LYS A 120 17.80 10.82 -8.18
C LYS A 120 17.79 11.46 -6.79
N LEU A 121 18.33 10.78 -5.77
CA LEU A 121 18.51 11.35 -4.43
C LEU A 121 19.39 12.60 -4.43
N LYS A 122 20.47 12.61 -5.21
CA LYS A 122 21.34 13.79 -5.37
C LYS A 122 20.61 14.98 -6.01
N ALA A 123 19.60 14.75 -6.85
CA ALA A 123 18.77 15.82 -7.39
C ALA A 123 17.82 16.43 -6.35
N GLY A 124 17.56 15.70 -5.24
CA GLY A 124 16.66 16.10 -4.18
C GLY A 124 15.21 15.66 -4.40
N ALA A 125 14.49 15.45 -3.29
CA ALA A 125 13.06 15.19 -3.28
C ALA A 125 12.44 15.75 -1.99
N HIS A 126 11.22 16.26 -2.09
CA HIS A 126 10.46 16.70 -0.92
C HIS A 126 9.91 15.51 -0.12
N ILE A 127 9.46 14.48 -0.84
CA ILE A 127 8.83 13.28 -0.28
C ILE A 127 9.58 12.05 -0.79
N ILE A 128 9.94 11.17 0.14
CA ILE A 128 10.46 9.83 -0.18
C ILE A 128 9.42 8.79 0.24
N VAL A 129 9.05 7.91 -0.69
CA VAL A 129 8.25 6.71 -0.43
C VAL A 129 9.16 5.50 -0.58
N ALA A 130 9.31 4.69 0.47
CA ALA A 130 10.31 3.64 0.48
C ALA A 130 9.83 2.32 1.11
N THR A 131 10.46 1.23 0.67
CA THR A 131 10.46 -0.02 1.45
C THR A 131 11.64 -0.02 2.42
N PRO A 132 11.50 -0.55 3.67
CA PRO A 132 12.51 -0.42 4.71
C PRO A 132 13.91 -0.87 4.28
N GLY A 133 14.05 -2.07 3.74
CA GLY A 133 15.36 -2.61 3.36
C GLY A 133 16.10 -1.74 2.33
N ARG A 134 15.41 -1.24 1.26
CA ARG A 134 16.05 -0.38 0.25
C ARG A 134 16.43 0.98 0.82
N LEU A 135 15.64 1.51 1.74
CA LEU A 135 15.98 2.76 2.43
C LEU A 135 17.28 2.59 3.24
N LEU A 136 17.41 1.49 4.00
CA LEU A 136 18.62 1.19 4.76
C LEU A 136 19.85 0.99 3.87
N GLU A 137 19.73 0.35 2.71
CA GLU A 137 20.82 0.26 1.75
C GLU A 137 21.35 1.65 1.36
N HIS A 138 20.46 2.61 1.11
CA HIS A 138 20.86 4.00 0.78
C HIS A 138 21.42 4.75 1.98
N LEU A 139 20.92 4.52 3.18
CA LEU A 139 21.47 5.10 4.41
C LEU A 139 22.88 4.57 4.69
N THR A 140 23.09 3.27 4.60
CA THR A 140 24.39 2.61 4.79
C THR A 140 25.41 3.08 3.76
N ALA A 141 24.99 3.29 2.51
CA ALA A 141 25.82 3.81 1.43
C ALA A 141 26.02 5.34 1.50
N CYS A 142 25.55 6.02 2.54
CA CYS A 142 25.60 7.47 2.70
C CYS A 142 25.01 8.27 1.53
N ASN A 143 24.08 7.68 0.79
CA ASN A 143 23.40 8.36 -0.32
C ASN A 143 22.25 9.27 0.15
N LEU A 144 21.81 9.13 1.41
CA LEU A 144 20.65 9.79 1.99
C LEU A 144 20.91 10.11 3.45
N SER A 145 20.41 11.26 3.90
CA SER A 145 20.25 11.62 5.32
C SER A 145 18.75 11.74 5.64
N LEU A 146 18.36 11.33 6.85
CA LEU A 146 17.00 11.47 7.36
C LEU A 146 16.87 12.57 8.44
N SER A 147 17.92 13.36 8.65
CA SER A 147 17.94 14.41 9.69
C SER A 147 16.97 15.55 9.42
N GLY A 148 16.57 15.76 8.16
CA GLY A 148 15.62 16.79 7.76
C GLY A 148 14.17 16.32 7.70
N VAL A 149 13.87 15.08 8.09
CA VAL A 149 12.51 14.55 8.04
C VAL A 149 11.65 15.18 9.12
N GLU A 150 10.62 15.91 8.68
CA GLU A 150 9.62 16.59 9.51
C GLU A 150 8.38 15.73 9.75
N THR A 151 8.08 14.81 8.82
CA THR A 151 6.95 13.89 8.93
C THR A 151 7.37 12.49 8.51
N LEU A 152 7.09 11.51 9.38
CA LEU A 152 7.29 10.09 9.13
C LEU A 152 5.92 9.40 9.11
N VAL A 153 5.65 8.68 8.02
CA VAL A 153 4.45 7.85 7.87
C VAL A 153 4.86 6.38 7.79
N LEU A 154 4.23 5.52 8.58
CA LEU A 154 4.23 4.07 8.36
C LEU A 154 2.85 3.67 7.87
N ASP A 155 2.78 3.24 6.61
CA ASP A 155 1.54 2.71 6.02
C ASP A 155 1.57 1.19 6.00
N GLU A 156 0.47 0.56 6.39
CA GLU A 156 0.33 -0.89 6.60
C GLU A 156 1.38 -1.43 7.58
N ALA A 157 1.46 -0.81 8.78
CA ALA A 157 2.47 -1.13 9.78
C ALA A 157 2.43 -2.59 10.24
N ASP A 158 1.25 -3.20 10.34
CA ASP A 158 1.09 -4.64 10.59
C ASP A 158 1.85 -5.47 9.55
N ARG A 159 1.68 -5.16 8.28
CA ARG A 159 2.36 -5.88 7.18
C ARG A 159 3.87 -5.64 7.15
N ILE A 160 4.32 -4.44 7.48
CA ILE A 160 5.76 -4.15 7.64
C ILE A 160 6.37 -5.11 8.69
N LEU A 161 5.66 -5.31 9.81
CA LEU A 161 6.09 -6.21 10.88
C LEU A 161 6.02 -7.70 10.47
N ASP A 162 4.92 -8.12 9.83
CA ASP A 162 4.73 -9.49 9.36
C ASP A 162 5.77 -9.93 8.32
N MET A 163 6.26 -8.99 7.51
CA MET A 163 7.33 -9.23 6.55
C MET A 163 8.73 -9.26 7.18
N GLY A 164 8.84 -9.11 8.50
CA GLY A 164 10.10 -9.20 9.24
C GLY A 164 10.92 -7.92 9.25
N PHE A 165 10.39 -6.77 8.82
CA PHE A 165 11.10 -5.50 8.80
C PHE A 165 11.18 -4.77 10.15
N SER A 166 10.88 -5.46 11.26
CA SER A 166 10.89 -4.84 12.60
C SER A 166 12.27 -4.22 12.95
N ALA A 167 13.35 -4.96 12.68
CA ALA A 167 14.71 -4.46 12.94
C ALA A 167 15.08 -3.28 12.01
N ASP A 168 14.68 -3.37 10.74
CA ASP A 168 14.92 -2.30 9.76
C ASP A 168 14.23 -1.00 10.16
N VAL A 169 12.96 -1.10 10.57
CA VAL A 169 12.19 0.06 11.05
C VAL A 169 12.83 0.68 12.27
N GLN A 170 13.30 -0.13 13.23
CA GLN A 170 13.99 0.39 14.42
C GLN A 170 15.26 1.16 14.06
N GLN A 171 16.08 0.66 13.12
CA GLN A 171 17.26 1.37 12.63
C GLN A 171 16.87 2.69 11.92
N ILE A 172 15.83 2.69 11.13
CA ILE A 172 15.32 3.91 10.48
C ILE A 172 14.87 4.92 11.53
N LEU A 173 14.12 4.50 12.55
CA LEU A 173 13.65 5.37 13.63
C LEU A 173 14.79 6.04 14.41
N GLN A 174 15.95 5.38 14.50
CA GLN A 174 17.16 5.95 15.12
C GLN A 174 17.83 7.01 14.23
N ALA A 175 17.70 6.87 12.91
CA ALA A 175 18.33 7.77 11.93
C ALA A 175 17.48 9.00 11.57
N VAL A 176 16.18 8.96 11.81
CA VAL A 176 15.26 10.06 11.51
C VAL A 176 15.35 11.15 12.57
N SER A 177 15.11 12.42 12.21
CA SER A 177 14.99 13.55 13.12
C SER A 177 14.11 13.22 14.34
N LYS A 178 14.54 13.66 15.53
CA LYS A 178 13.75 13.46 16.76
C LYS A 178 12.54 14.40 16.83
N THR A 179 12.66 15.59 16.25
CA THR A 179 11.56 16.56 16.15
C THR A 179 10.81 16.35 14.84
N ARG A 180 9.83 15.47 14.85
CA ARG A 180 9.00 15.16 13.69
C ARG A 180 7.59 14.79 14.12
N GLN A 181 6.64 14.89 13.21
CA GLN A 181 5.33 14.27 13.36
C GLN A 181 5.39 12.81 12.89
N ASN A 182 4.76 11.91 13.64
CA ASN A 182 4.69 10.50 13.29
C ASN A 182 3.24 10.10 13.00
N LEU A 183 3.03 9.39 11.90
CA LEU A 183 1.73 8.89 11.47
C LEU A 183 1.84 7.38 11.27
N LEU A 184 1.06 6.61 12.00
CA LEU A 184 1.03 5.16 11.89
C LEU A 184 -0.36 4.71 11.45
N PHE A 185 -0.42 4.06 10.29
CA PHE A 185 -1.62 3.46 9.72
C PHE A 185 -1.48 1.95 9.69
N SER A 186 -2.49 1.24 10.18
CA SER A 186 -2.52 -0.22 10.23
C SER A 186 -3.95 -0.73 10.04
N ALA A 187 -4.13 -1.91 9.49
CA ALA A 187 -5.44 -2.55 9.44
C ALA A 187 -5.77 -3.22 10.78
N THR A 188 -4.75 -3.68 11.52
CA THR A 188 -4.89 -4.39 12.79
C THR A 188 -4.13 -3.71 13.93
N PHE A 189 -4.56 -3.94 15.17
CA PHE A 189 -3.88 -3.49 16.39
C PHE A 189 -3.29 -4.66 17.18
N SER A 190 -2.48 -5.49 16.53
CA SER A 190 -1.74 -6.55 17.19
C SER A 190 -0.79 -6.00 18.26
N ASP A 191 -0.33 -6.86 19.18
CA ASP A 191 0.62 -6.43 20.21
C ASP A 191 1.96 -5.96 19.61
N ALA A 192 2.35 -6.48 18.47
CA ALA A 192 3.51 -6.01 17.71
C ALA A 192 3.31 -4.56 17.21
N VAL A 193 2.13 -4.25 16.65
CA VAL A 193 1.78 -2.89 16.21
C VAL A 193 1.72 -1.93 17.40
N LYS A 194 1.13 -2.35 18.53
CA LYS A 194 1.11 -1.53 19.77
C LYS A 194 2.51 -1.23 20.30
N LYS A 195 3.42 -2.22 20.29
CA LYS A 195 4.82 -2.01 20.68
C LYS A 195 5.52 -1.01 19.75
N LEU A 196 5.31 -1.12 18.44
CA LEU A 196 5.86 -0.17 17.47
C LEU A 196 5.28 1.23 17.67
N ALA A 197 3.97 1.34 17.89
CA ALA A 197 3.30 2.61 18.15
C ALA A 197 3.87 3.29 19.40
N ASN A 198 4.05 2.56 20.50
CA ASN A 198 4.64 3.09 21.74
C ASN A 198 6.10 3.54 21.56
N LEU A 199 6.85 2.92 20.64
CA LEU A 199 8.23 3.31 20.34
C LEU A 199 8.31 4.58 19.49
N MET A 200 7.33 4.79 18.62
CA MET A 200 7.38 5.80 17.56
C MET A 200 6.57 7.06 17.86
N LEU A 201 5.41 6.91 18.53
CA LEU A 201 4.41 7.96 18.65
C LEU A 201 4.48 8.66 20.02
N ASP A 202 4.31 10.00 20.02
CA ASP A 202 4.17 10.79 21.26
C ASP A 202 2.70 11.24 21.41
N ARG A 203 2.01 10.69 22.42
CA ARG A 203 0.62 11.02 22.77
C ARG A 203 -0.31 11.07 21.52
N PRO A 204 -0.35 9.99 20.72
CA PRO A 204 -1.08 10.01 19.45
C PRO A 204 -2.59 10.17 19.64
N GLN A 205 -3.23 10.81 18.67
CA GLN A 205 -4.67 10.69 18.51
C GLN A 205 -4.99 9.33 17.89
N ILE A 206 -5.80 8.56 18.59
CA ILE A 206 -6.23 7.24 18.11
C ILE A 206 -7.47 7.43 17.23
N ILE A 207 -7.37 7.04 15.98
CA ILE A 207 -8.45 7.05 15.01
C ILE A 207 -8.79 5.61 14.68
N SER A 208 -9.95 5.16 15.15
CA SER A 208 -10.46 3.83 14.84
C SER A 208 -11.70 4.00 13.98
N VAL A 209 -11.54 3.80 12.70
CA VAL A 209 -12.67 3.70 11.79
C VAL A 209 -13.03 2.23 11.68
N ASN A 210 -13.65 1.73 12.74
CA ASN A 210 -14.34 0.46 12.67
C ASN A 210 -15.51 0.65 11.70
N LYS A 211 -15.37 0.23 10.46
CA LYS A 211 -16.49 -0.35 9.77
C LYS A 211 -16.76 -1.68 10.48
N GLN A 212 -17.43 -1.62 11.63
CA GLN A 212 -18.18 -2.80 12.06
C GLN A 212 -18.98 -3.21 10.84
N ASN A 213 -18.60 -4.34 10.23
CA ASN A 213 -19.36 -5.12 9.26
C ASN A 213 -19.63 -4.57 7.85
N SER A 214 -19.06 -3.47 7.35
CA SER A 214 -19.50 -2.98 6.02
C SER A 214 -18.83 -3.67 4.82
N THR A 215 -17.64 -4.24 4.95
CA THR A 215 -17.05 -5.09 3.90
C THR A 215 -17.54 -6.53 4.01
N ALA A 216 -17.75 -7.04 5.23
CA ALA A 216 -18.33 -8.36 5.45
C ALA A 216 -19.78 -8.45 4.96
N ASP A 217 -20.56 -7.37 5.08
CA ASP A 217 -21.97 -7.34 4.66
C ASP A 217 -22.17 -7.27 3.14
N THR A 218 -21.13 -6.82 2.40
CA THR A 218 -21.19 -6.75 0.93
C THR A 218 -20.52 -7.94 0.24
N VAL A 219 -19.74 -8.75 0.98
CA VAL A 219 -19.06 -9.93 0.44
C VAL A 219 -19.86 -11.19 0.75
N SER A 220 -20.31 -11.88 -0.28
CA SER A 220 -20.92 -13.20 -0.12
C SER A 220 -19.84 -14.29 -0.12
N HIS A 221 -19.93 -15.19 0.85
CA HIS A 221 -18.98 -16.27 1.02
C HIS A 221 -19.60 -17.59 0.59
N THR A 222 -18.88 -18.35 -0.25
CA THR A 222 -19.28 -19.69 -0.65
C THR A 222 -18.11 -20.65 -0.39
N VAL A 223 -18.39 -21.77 0.26
CA VAL A 223 -17.41 -22.82 0.51
C VAL A 223 -17.78 -24.05 -0.31
N TYR A 224 -16.82 -24.54 -1.08
CA TYR A 224 -16.94 -25.74 -1.88
C TYR A 224 -16.10 -26.86 -1.29
N PRO A 225 -16.70 -27.88 -0.64
CA PRO A 225 -15.93 -29.05 -0.20
C PRO A 225 -15.48 -29.84 -1.43
N VAL A 226 -14.17 -29.98 -1.59
CA VAL A 226 -13.55 -30.63 -2.74
C VAL A 226 -12.25 -31.32 -2.34
N GLU A 227 -11.97 -32.47 -2.96
CA GLU A 227 -10.68 -33.13 -2.78
C GLU A 227 -9.55 -32.31 -3.39
N GLN A 228 -8.39 -32.34 -2.74
CA GLN A 228 -7.19 -31.58 -3.18
C GLN A 228 -6.88 -31.76 -4.68
N LYS A 229 -7.00 -32.99 -5.18
CA LYS A 229 -6.72 -33.33 -6.58
C LYS A 229 -7.71 -32.72 -7.57
N ARG A 230 -8.91 -32.36 -7.11
CA ARG A 230 -9.99 -31.85 -7.96
C ARG A 230 -10.22 -30.34 -7.83
N LYS A 231 -9.43 -29.66 -6.98
CA LYS A 231 -9.58 -28.19 -6.79
C LYS A 231 -9.46 -27.44 -8.11
N ARG A 232 -8.49 -27.77 -8.96
CA ARG A 232 -8.27 -27.12 -10.25
C ARG A 232 -9.46 -27.33 -11.19
N GLU A 233 -9.95 -28.56 -11.30
CA GLU A 233 -11.12 -28.88 -12.14
C GLU A 233 -12.34 -28.07 -11.73
N LEU A 234 -12.62 -28.02 -10.42
CA LEU A 234 -13.72 -27.21 -9.88
C LEU A 234 -13.54 -25.74 -10.16
N LEU A 235 -12.34 -25.20 -10.00
CA LEU A 235 -12.05 -23.79 -10.29
C LEU A 235 -12.29 -23.47 -11.76
N SER A 236 -11.78 -24.28 -12.69
CA SER A 236 -11.98 -24.13 -14.12
C SER A 236 -13.47 -24.21 -14.50
N GLU A 237 -14.21 -25.14 -13.88
CA GLU A 237 -15.64 -25.31 -14.07
C GLU A 237 -16.43 -24.08 -13.60
N LEU A 238 -16.16 -23.55 -12.41
CA LEU A 238 -16.82 -22.36 -11.87
C LEU A 238 -16.56 -21.13 -12.74
N ILE A 239 -15.31 -20.90 -13.11
CA ILE A 239 -14.93 -19.78 -13.99
C ILE A 239 -15.66 -19.91 -15.34
N GLY A 240 -15.69 -21.11 -15.92
CA GLY A 240 -16.32 -21.36 -17.21
C GLY A 240 -17.83 -21.23 -17.16
N LYS A 241 -18.51 -21.99 -16.28
CA LYS A 241 -19.97 -22.05 -16.20
C LYS A 241 -20.62 -20.74 -15.76
N GLN A 242 -19.99 -20.03 -14.79
CA GLN A 242 -20.52 -18.78 -14.28
C GLN A 242 -20.00 -17.55 -15.02
N ASN A 243 -19.15 -17.79 -16.02
CA ASN A 243 -18.53 -16.75 -16.83
C ASN A 243 -17.81 -15.66 -15.99
N TRP A 244 -17.15 -16.05 -14.92
CA TRP A 244 -16.41 -15.11 -14.07
C TRP A 244 -15.34 -14.39 -14.88
N GLN A 245 -15.32 -13.08 -14.78
CA GLN A 245 -14.27 -12.23 -15.33
C GLN A 245 -13.47 -11.63 -14.18
N GLN A 246 -12.17 -11.39 -14.39
CA GLN A 246 -11.27 -10.81 -13.37
C GLN A 246 -11.35 -11.54 -12.03
N VAL A 247 -10.77 -12.72 -11.97
CA VAL A 247 -10.73 -13.56 -10.75
C VAL A 247 -9.33 -13.50 -10.14
N LEU A 248 -9.23 -13.09 -8.87
CA LEU A 248 -7.99 -13.19 -8.09
C LEU A 248 -7.99 -14.50 -7.31
N VAL A 249 -6.96 -15.32 -7.51
CA VAL A 249 -6.82 -16.63 -6.88
C VAL A 249 -5.61 -16.65 -5.96
N PHE A 250 -5.81 -16.99 -4.70
CA PHE A 250 -4.75 -17.16 -3.72
C PHE A 250 -4.33 -18.62 -3.59
N ALA A 251 -3.04 -18.88 -3.85
CA ALA A 251 -2.41 -20.18 -3.60
C ALA A 251 -1.26 -20.04 -2.60
N SER A 252 -0.96 -21.13 -1.85
CA SER A 252 -0.05 -21.08 -0.70
C SER A 252 1.42 -20.95 -1.08
N THR A 253 1.86 -21.58 -2.19
CA THR A 253 3.25 -21.60 -2.60
C THR A 253 3.47 -21.03 -3.99
N ARG A 254 4.70 -20.65 -4.30
CA ARG A 254 5.09 -20.13 -5.62
C ARG A 254 4.92 -21.20 -6.69
N GLU A 255 5.33 -22.42 -6.36
CA GLU A 255 5.23 -23.58 -7.24
C GLU A 255 3.76 -23.90 -7.55
N SER A 256 2.88 -23.86 -6.53
CA SER A 256 1.45 -24.09 -6.76
C SER A 256 0.82 -22.98 -7.60
N CYS A 257 1.28 -21.73 -7.48
CA CYS A 257 0.84 -20.65 -8.36
C CYS A 257 1.24 -20.90 -9.82
N ASP A 258 2.50 -21.29 -10.07
CA ASP A 258 3.00 -21.54 -11.43
C ASP A 258 2.26 -22.71 -12.08
N VAL A 259 2.14 -23.85 -11.37
CA VAL A 259 1.42 -25.03 -11.85
C VAL A 259 -0.05 -24.69 -12.16
N LEU A 260 -0.72 -23.98 -11.24
CA LEU A 260 -2.13 -23.64 -11.45
C LEU A 260 -2.32 -22.74 -12.68
N VAL A 261 -1.43 -21.78 -12.93
CA VAL A 261 -1.50 -20.92 -14.11
C VAL A 261 -1.28 -21.71 -15.40
N GLU A 262 -0.31 -22.63 -15.42
CA GLU A 262 -0.08 -23.50 -16.57
C GLU A 262 -1.32 -24.35 -16.89
N GLU A 263 -1.90 -24.99 -15.88
CA GLU A 263 -3.09 -25.83 -16.04
C GLU A 263 -4.33 -25.03 -16.47
N LEU A 264 -4.56 -23.85 -15.89
CA LEU A 264 -5.69 -22.97 -16.31
C LEU A 264 -5.53 -22.50 -17.76
N ASN A 265 -4.31 -22.19 -18.19
CA ASN A 265 -4.03 -21.83 -19.59
C ASN A 265 -4.27 -23.01 -20.55
N LEU A 266 -3.94 -24.25 -20.14
CA LEU A 266 -4.28 -25.46 -20.91
C LEU A 266 -5.80 -25.68 -21.02
N ASP A 267 -6.56 -25.31 -19.98
CA ASP A 267 -8.03 -25.31 -19.99
C ASP A 267 -8.62 -24.15 -20.81
N GLY A 268 -7.79 -23.31 -21.46
CA GLY A 268 -8.22 -22.16 -22.26
C GLY A 268 -8.58 -20.93 -21.44
N ILE A 269 -8.28 -20.91 -20.14
CA ILE A 269 -8.53 -19.77 -19.25
C ILE A 269 -7.26 -18.93 -19.19
N LYS A 270 -7.27 -17.75 -19.83
CA LYS A 270 -6.12 -16.84 -19.82
C LYS A 270 -5.75 -16.43 -18.40
N SER A 271 -4.60 -16.89 -17.93
CA SER A 271 -4.14 -16.72 -16.55
C SER A 271 -2.73 -16.17 -16.50
N ALA A 272 -2.44 -15.39 -15.48
CA ALA A 272 -1.10 -14.87 -15.17
C ALA A 272 -0.77 -15.08 -13.70
N VAL A 273 0.52 -15.06 -13.38
CA VAL A 273 1.04 -15.33 -12.03
C VAL A 273 1.78 -14.13 -11.45
N VAL A 274 1.60 -13.91 -10.14
CA VAL A 274 2.35 -12.92 -9.36
C VAL A 274 2.87 -13.53 -8.07
N HIS A 275 4.20 -13.69 -7.96
CA HIS A 275 4.87 -14.09 -6.72
C HIS A 275 6.29 -13.54 -6.64
N GLY A 276 6.95 -13.70 -5.48
CA GLY A 276 8.21 -13.04 -5.16
C GLY A 276 9.39 -13.35 -6.10
N GLU A 277 9.41 -14.49 -6.76
CA GLU A 277 10.49 -14.89 -7.69
C GLU A 277 10.32 -14.34 -9.11
N LYS A 278 9.12 -13.87 -9.47
CA LYS A 278 8.92 -13.25 -10.79
C LYS A 278 9.60 -11.89 -10.85
N ALA A 279 10.28 -11.63 -11.97
CA ALA A 279 10.90 -10.33 -12.22
C ALA A 279 9.87 -9.19 -12.10
N GLN A 280 10.29 -8.04 -11.57
CA GLN A 280 9.39 -6.89 -11.33
C GLN A 280 8.64 -6.44 -12.59
N GLY A 281 9.32 -6.48 -13.75
CA GLY A 281 8.69 -6.18 -15.04
C GLY A 281 7.53 -7.13 -15.39
N SER A 282 7.73 -8.43 -15.15
CA SER A 282 6.70 -9.46 -15.37
C SER A 282 5.51 -9.28 -14.44
N ARG A 283 5.76 -8.97 -13.16
CA ARG A 283 4.70 -8.73 -12.17
C ARG A 283 3.83 -7.52 -12.55
N ARG A 284 4.47 -6.39 -12.91
CA ARG A 284 3.77 -5.19 -13.41
C ARG A 284 2.96 -5.47 -14.67
N ARG A 285 3.52 -6.26 -15.60
CA ARG A 285 2.82 -6.64 -16.82
C ARG A 285 1.60 -7.50 -16.52
N ALA A 286 1.75 -8.55 -15.69
CA ALA A 286 0.65 -9.43 -15.30
C ALA A 286 -0.51 -8.65 -14.65
N LEU A 287 -0.19 -7.76 -13.71
CA LEU A 287 -1.18 -6.92 -13.05
C LEU A 287 -1.90 -5.99 -14.04
N ARG A 288 -1.14 -5.31 -14.90
CA ARG A 288 -1.72 -4.43 -15.92
C ARG A 288 -2.63 -5.19 -16.88
N GLU A 289 -2.19 -6.34 -17.40
CA GLU A 289 -2.98 -7.17 -18.32
C GLU A 289 -4.25 -7.71 -17.64
N PHE A 290 -4.21 -7.98 -16.33
CA PHE A 290 -5.36 -8.36 -15.54
C PHE A 290 -6.34 -7.18 -15.36
N MET A 291 -5.86 -5.99 -15.01
CA MET A 291 -6.70 -4.79 -14.88
C MET A 291 -7.33 -4.37 -16.22
N GLU A 292 -6.63 -4.57 -17.34
CA GLU A 292 -7.13 -4.32 -18.69
C GLU A 292 -8.08 -5.42 -19.21
N GLY A 293 -8.34 -6.48 -18.42
CA GLY A 293 -9.18 -7.62 -18.83
C GLY A 293 -8.58 -8.52 -19.90
N LYS A 294 -7.30 -8.37 -20.24
CA LYS A 294 -6.55 -9.23 -21.18
C LYS A 294 -6.23 -10.59 -20.59
N VAL A 295 -6.09 -10.65 -19.27
CA VAL A 295 -5.93 -11.84 -18.46
C VAL A 295 -7.16 -11.95 -17.56
N ARG A 296 -7.78 -13.15 -17.55
CA ARG A 296 -9.03 -13.41 -16.82
C ARG A 296 -8.79 -13.79 -15.36
N VAL A 297 -7.69 -14.52 -15.10
CA VAL A 297 -7.33 -15.01 -13.77
C VAL A 297 -5.93 -14.54 -13.39
N LEU A 298 -5.82 -13.92 -12.23
CA LEU A 298 -4.54 -13.59 -11.61
C LEU A 298 -4.31 -14.53 -10.44
N VAL A 299 -3.31 -15.41 -10.52
CA VAL A 299 -2.93 -16.30 -9.42
C VAL A 299 -1.77 -15.68 -8.64
N ALA A 300 -1.91 -15.57 -7.34
CA ALA A 300 -0.92 -14.91 -6.50
C ALA A 300 -0.68 -15.64 -5.18
N THR A 301 0.55 -15.52 -4.68
CA THR A 301 0.84 -15.81 -3.28
C THR A 301 0.36 -14.65 -2.41
N GLU A 302 0.03 -14.92 -1.15
CA GLU A 302 -0.36 -13.94 -0.14
C GLU A 302 0.53 -12.68 -0.16
N VAL A 303 1.84 -12.88 0.00
CA VAL A 303 2.83 -11.80 0.07
C VAL A 303 2.85 -10.95 -1.21
N ALA A 304 2.63 -11.56 -2.36
CA ALA A 304 2.71 -10.87 -3.64
C ALA A 304 1.42 -10.13 -4.03
N ALA A 305 0.28 -10.59 -3.51
CA ALA A 305 -1.01 -9.93 -3.71
C ALA A 305 -1.26 -8.80 -2.70
N ARG A 306 -0.54 -8.81 -1.58
CA ARG A 306 -0.66 -7.74 -0.56
C ARG A 306 -0.34 -6.38 -1.17
N GLY A 307 -1.21 -5.41 -0.91
CA GLY A 307 -1.07 -4.05 -1.45
C GLY A 307 -1.47 -3.89 -2.92
N LEU A 308 -2.04 -4.91 -3.55
CA LEU A 308 -2.72 -4.75 -4.82
C LEU A 308 -4.10 -4.15 -4.54
N ASP A 309 -4.32 -2.93 -5.00
CA ASP A 309 -5.64 -2.32 -5.05
C ASP A 309 -6.20 -2.54 -6.46
N ILE A 310 -7.20 -3.40 -6.56
CA ILE A 310 -7.86 -3.75 -7.82
C ILE A 310 -9.30 -3.26 -7.68
N PRO A 311 -9.63 -2.11 -8.29
CA PRO A 311 -10.99 -1.56 -8.20
C PRO A 311 -12.03 -2.55 -8.73
N ASP A 312 -13.17 -2.62 -8.07
CA ASP A 312 -14.35 -3.40 -8.48
C ASP A 312 -14.09 -4.89 -8.72
N LEU A 313 -13.12 -5.50 -8.04
CA LEU A 313 -12.82 -6.92 -8.14
C LEU A 313 -14.00 -7.75 -7.61
N GLN A 314 -14.67 -8.48 -8.52
CA GLN A 314 -15.89 -9.21 -8.19
C GLN A 314 -15.64 -10.58 -7.55
N TYR A 315 -14.54 -11.25 -7.91
CA TYR A 315 -14.29 -12.63 -7.50
C TYR A 315 -12.91 -12.82 -6.90
N VAL A 316 -12.88 -13.27 -5.65
CA VAL A 316 -11.67 -13.71 -4.96
C VAL A 316 -11.82 -15.18 -4.57
N VAL A 317 -10.87 -16.00 -4.96
CA VAL A 317 -10.86 -17.44 -4.65
C VAL A 317 -9.69 -17.75 -3.73
N ASN A 318 -9.98 -18.24 -2.54
CA ASN A 318 -9.01 -18.86 -1.68
C ASN A 318 -8.83 -20.33 -2.11
N TYR A 319 -7.98 -20.56 -3.13
CA TYR A 319 -7.63 -21.92 -3.58
C TYR A 319 -6.97 -22.71 -2.47
N ASP A 320 -6.13 -22.04 -1.71
CA ASP A 320 -5.63 -22.50 -0.42
C ASP A 320 -6.03 -21.50 0.67
N LEU A 321 -6.62 -21.99 1.76
CA LEU A 321 -6.99 -21.15 2.89
C LEU A 321 -5.73 -20.61 3.57
N PRO A 322 -5.76 -19.37 4.07
CA PRO A 322 -4.67 -18.82 4.85
C PRO A 322 -4.58 -19.48 6.23
N PHE A 323 -3.40 -19.44 6.83
CA PHE A 323 -3.21 -19.95 8.19
C PHE A 323 -3.86 -19.06 9.26
N LEU A 324 -3.87 -17.75 9.04
CA LEU A 324 -4.42 -16.77 9.96
C LEU A 324 -5.78 -16.25 9.45
N ALA A 325 -6.72 -16.10 10.36
CA ALA A 325 -8.04 -15.53 10.03
C ALA A 325 -7.93 -14.07 9.54
N GLU A 326 -6.93 -13.34 10.05
CA GLU A 326 -6.64 -11.97 9.64
C GLU A 326 -6.24 -11.88 8.16
N ASP A 327 -5.44 -12.84 7.66
CA ASP A 327 -5.06 -12.91 6.24
C ASP A 327 -6.29 -13.15 5.35
N TYR A 328 -7.28 -13.93 5.84
CA TYR A 328 -8.52 -14.11 5.11
C TYR A 328 -9.27 -12.79 4.90
N VAL A 329 -9.36 -11.98 5.95
CA VAL A 329 -9.99 -10.65 5.86
C VAL A 329 -9.25 -9.76 4.86
N HIS A 330 -7.91 -9.80 4.84
CA HIS A 330 -7.09 -9.04 3.89
C HIS A 330 -7.22 -9.51 2.44
N ARG A 331 -7.63 -10.76 2.19
CA ARG A 331 -7.84 -11.27 0.83
C ARG A 331 -9.17 -10.84 0.22
N ILE A 332 -10.16 -10.62 1.06
CA ILE A 332 -11.53 -10.30 0.60
C ILE A 332 -11.85 -8.80 0.59
N GLY A 333 -10.95 -7.95 1.05
CA GLY A 333 -11.12 -6.50 1.09
C GLY A 333 -10.36 -5.86 2.18
#